data_57c8a5b714abf98fed3f0e30831bb49d
#
_entry.id   57c8a5b714abf98fed3f0e30831bb49d
#
_cell.length_a   1.000
_cell.length_b   1.000
_cell.length_c   1.000
_cell.angle_alpha   90.00
_cell.angle_beta   90.00
_cell.angle_gamma   90.00
#
_symmetry.space_group_name_H-M   'P 1'
#
loop_
_entity.id
_entity.type
_entity.pdbx_description
1 polymer ?
#
loop_
_entity_poly.entity_id
_entity_poly.type
_entity_poly.pdbx_seq_one_letter_code
_entity_poly.pdbx_strand_id
1 'polypeptide(L)'
;MKEQHGGLSLFPGACVVFLVLLCLPVGHGYTDSNKEALHPVGSSTAPLLAATPPMGWNSWDGYGTAINEEQVKANAAWFATHLKPSGWQYVVVDMEWFVNNPTPEGNSKDSTYTLDANGRYTPAENRFPSAAGGKGFKPLAGYIHSLGLKFGIHILRGVPRQAVKANAPIAGSSLHAADAADHGETCPWNPDNFGGDPSKPAAQAYYDSIAALYASWGVDLIKVDCISSRPYRGEEIRMLSNALAGTGRPIVLSLSPGPAPIEKVDQLRQYAQMWRISNDIWDLWHSDVDYPQGLGDQFANILKWEGLGHPGHWPDADMLPLGYLGPTPGWGKPRQTRLSHDEQRTLVALWAIFPSPLMVGGDLTKADDWTLSLLTNPEVLAVDQHSRENHAAIVTDNAVVFLAESPAHDAHYVAAFNRTGSPMDLNYSWKELGLQDGYYAQRDLWEHKDLASAKAFSVHLSGHASALYRLRSAGLDSKK
;
A
#
# COMPACT_ATOMS: atom_id res chain seq x y z
N MET A 1 6.17 -46.44 38.94
CA MET A 1 5.34 -47.16 39.93
C MET A 1 3.88 -46.87 39.66
N LYS A 2 3.17 -47.96 39.30
CA LYS A 2 1.70 -48.21 39.25
C LYS A 2 0.87 -47.27 38.36
N GLU A 3 0.40 -47.66 37.12
CA GLU A 3 -0.64 -48.69 36.83
C GLU A 3 -1.92 -48.49 37.70
N GLN A 4 -3.14 -48.38 37.17
CA GLN A 4 -3.85 -49.37 36.35
C GLN A 4 -5.22 -48.85 35.89
N HIS A 5 -5.66 -49.25 34.71
CA HIS A 5 -6.92 -49.92 34.31
C HIS A 5 -8.24 -49.18 34.60
N GLY A 6 -9.20 -49.12 33.75
CA GLY A 6 -9.66 -49.98 32.65
C GLY A 6 -11.16 -49.98 32.72
N GLY A 7 -11.88 -50.04 31.61
CA GLY A 7 -13.32 -50.27 31.65
C GLY A 7 -14.04 -50.02 30.31
N LEU A 8 -14.03 -51.04 29.42
CA LEU A 8 -15.00 -51.18 28.33
C LEU A 8 -16.36 -51.57 28.91
N SER A 9 -17.45 -51.05 28.33
CA SER A 9 -18.71 -51.81 28.31
C SER A 9 -19.49 -51.53 27.02
N LEU A 10 -19.91 -52.64 26.43
CA LEU A 10 -20.62 -52.82 25.19
C LEU A 10 -22.15 -52.83 25.38
N PHE A 11 -22.85 -52.24 24.45
CA PHE A 11 -24.15 -52.51 23.80
C PHE A 11 -25.40 -52.96 24.64
N PRO A 12 -26.66 -52.75 24.17
CA PRO A 12 -27.18 -53.16 22.85
C PRO A 12 -28.17 -52.18 22.17
N GLY A 13 -28.41 -52.46 20.89
CA GLY A 13 -29.25 -51.73 19.96
C GLY A 13 -30.75 -51.84 20.19
N ALA A 14 -31.47 -50.93 19.57
CA ALA A 14 -32.91 -51.04 19.33
C ALA A 14 -33.24 -50.50 17.92
N CYS A 15 -33.85 -51.38 17.13
CA CYS A 15 -34.55 -51.10 15.89
C CYS A 15 -35.67 -50.10 16.12
N VAL A 16 -35.81 -49.06 15.28
CA VAL A 16 -37.05 -48.31 15.15
C VAL A 16 -37.45 -48.21 13.69
N VAL A 17 -38.68 -48.58 13.52
CA VAL A 17 -39.48 -48.73 12.30
C VAL A 17 -39.71 -47.39 11.62
N PHE A 18 -39.58 -47.34 10.27
CA PHE A 18 -40.01 -46.24 9.41
C PHE A 18 -41.54 -46.14 9.38
N LEU A 19 -42.08 -45.02 9.79
CA LEU A 19 -43.47 -44.63 9.47
C LEU A 19 -43.42 -43.47 8.49
N VAL A 20 -43.86 -43.70 7.26
CA VAL A 20 -44.02 -42.67 6.24
C VAL A 20 -45.37 -41.99 6.49
N LEU A 21 -45.37 -40.71 6.90
CA LEU A 21 -46.53 -39.87 6.90
C LEU A 21 -46.44 -38.87 5.74
N LEU A 22 -47.30 -39.01 4.75
CA LEU A 22 -47.56 -38.02 3.73
C LEU A 22 -48.29 -36.84 4.40
N CYS A 23 -47.67 -35.65 4.42
CA CYS A 23 -48.36 -34.37 4.66
C CYS A 23 -48.26 -33.51 3.42
N LEU A 24 -49.40 -33.14 2.89
CA LEU A 24 -49.60 -32.16 1.81
C LEU A 24 -49.20 -30.75 2.29
N PRO A 25 -48.67 -29.89 1.41
CA PRO A 25 -48.25 -28.53 1.82
C PRO A 25 -49.45 -27.61 1.86
N VAL A 26 -49.75 -27.04 3.04
CA VAL A 26 -50.58 -25.85 3.19
C VAL A 26 -49.67 -24.62 2.96
N GLY A 27 -49.88 -23.94 1.85
CA GLY A 27 -49.17 -22.71 1.52
C GLY A 27 -49.59 -21.55 2.49
N HIS A 28 -48.60 -21.13 3.29
CA HIS A 28 -48.65 -19.82 3.92
C HIS A 28 -47.64 -18.95 3.19
N GLY A 29 -48.15 -17.98 2.46
CA GLY A 29 -47.37 -16.94 1.82
C GLY A 29 -46.68 -16.09 2.89
N TYR A 30 -45.37 -16.29 3.06
CA TYR A 30 -44.48 -15.32 3.69
C TYR A 30 -44.08 -14.31 2.60
N THR A 31 -44.58 -13.12 2.67
CA THR A 31 -44.08 -11.98 1.89
C THR A 31 -42.73 -11.60 2.47
N ASP A 32 -41.67 -12.02 1.78
CA ASP A 32 -40.29 -11.57 2.05
C ASP A 32 -40.10 -10.16 1.50
N SER A 33 -40.41 -9.16 2.35
CA SER A 33 -40.26 -7.74 2.06
C SER A 33 -38.96 -7.22 2.67
N ASN A 34 -37.81 -7.68 2.20
CA ASN A 34 -36.52 -7.00 2.36
C ASN A 34 -35.53 -7.44 1.28
N LYS A 35 -35.90 -7.26 0.01
CA LYS A 35 -34.94 -7.08 -1.04
C LYS A 35 -34.64 -5.59 -1.09
N GLU A 36 -33.64 -5.15 -0.35
CA GLU A 36 -32.97 -3.88 -0.68
C GLU A 36 -32.53 -3.97 -2.14
N ALA A 37 -33.19 -3.21 -2.98
CA ALA A 37 -32.84 -3.06 -4.38
C ALA A 37 -31.41 -2.50 -4.40
N LEU A 38 -30.46 -3.29 -4.90
CA LEU A 38 -29.20 -2.79 -5.37
C LEU A 38 -29.51 -1.74 -6.43
N HIS A 39 -29.44 -0.48 -6.04
CA HIS A 39 -29.51 0.62 -6.99
C HIS A 39 -28.36 0.42 -7.97
N PRO A 40 -28.60 0.40 -9.29
CA PRO A 40 -27.53 0.38 -10.25
C PRO A 40 -26.68 1.63 -9.98
N VAL A 41 -25.41 1.43 -9.67
CA VAL A 41 -24.41 2.50 -9.58
C VAL A 41 -24.46 3.20 -10.93
N GLY A 42 -25.08 4.39 -10.94
CA GLY A 42 -25.08 5.24 -12.12
C GLY A 42 -23.62 5.41 -12.54
N SER A 43 -23.33 5.28 -13.82
CA SER A 43 -22.01 5.48 -14.37
C SER A 43 -21.54 6.90 -13.99
N SER A 44 -20.79 7.00 -12.91
CA SER A 44 -20.12 8.25 -12.52
C SER A 44 -19.16 8.60 -13.67
N THR A 45 -19.34 9.75 -14.28
CA THR A 45 -18.45 10.30 -15.28
C THR A 45 -17.12 10.79 -14.68
N ALA A 46 -16.97 10.70 -13.35
CA ALA A 46 -15.73 11.03 -12.66
C ALA A 46 -14.65 9.97 -12.95
N PRO A 47 -13.40 10.39 -13.21
CA PRO A 47 -12.28 9.47 -13.39
C PRO A 47 -12.12 8.53 -12.18
N LEU A 48 -11.83 7.27 -12.44
CA LEU A 48 -11.55 6.28 -11.39
C LEU A 48 -10.36 6.75 -10.55
N LEU A 49 -10.55 6.77 -9.22
CA LEU A 49 -9.50 7.12 -8.28
C LEU A 49 -8.43 6.02 -8.26
N ALA A 50 -7.16 6.39 -8.35
CA ALA A 50 -6.04 5.44 -8.48
C ALA A 50 -6.24 4.41 -9.61
N ALA A 51 -6.61 4.87 -10.81
CA ALA A 51 -6.84 4.00 -11.98
C ALA A 51 -5.60 3.17 -12.35
N THR A 52 -4.41 3.67 -12.05
CA THR A 52 -3.13 2.96 -12.09
C THR A 52 -2.49 2.98 -10.69
N PRO A 53 -1.49 2.13 -10.40
CA PRO A 53 -0.77 2.19 -9.13
C PRO A 53 -0.28 3.61 -8.84
N PRO A 54 -0.59 4.21 -7.68
CA PRO A 54 -0.10 5.54 -7.34
C PRO A 54 1.43 5.62 -7.32
N MET A 55 2.00 6.68 -7.90
CA MET A 55 3.42 6.97 -7.86
C MET A 55 3.68 8.26 -7.11
N GLY A 56 4.58 8.24 -6.11
CA GLY A 56 4.83 9.38 -5.26
C GLY A 56 6.12 9.31 -4.46
N TRP A 57 6.29 10.33 -3.63
CA TRP A 57 7.30 10.41 -2.61
C TRP A 57 6.64 10.50 -1.23
N ASN A 58 7.20 9.80 -0.26
CA ASN A 58 6.80 9.88 1.14
C ASN A 58 8.02 10.24 1.99
N SER A 59 7.85 11.15 2.95
CA SER A 59 8.96 11.73 3.72
C SER A 59 9.60 10.80 4.75
N TRP A 60 9.06 9.60 4.99
CA TRP A 60 9.45 8.76 6.13
C TRP A 60 10.91 8.33 6.11
N ASP A 61 11.35 7.66 5.02
CA ASP A 61 12.69 7.05 4.97
C ASP A 61 13.80 8.10 4.97
N GLY A 62 13.51 9.30 4.46
CA GLY A 62 14.45 10.42 4.43
C GLY A 62 14.49 11.24 5.73
N TYR A 63 13.35 11.40 6.41
CA TYR A 63 13.22 12.40 7.47
C TYR A 63 12.51 11.92 8.75
N GLY A 64 11.86 10.74 8.72
CA GLY A 64 11.07 10.24 9.84
C GLY A 64 10.03 11.25 10.31
N THR A 65 9.87 11.38 11.62
CA THR A 65 8.95 12.36 12.23
C THR A 65 9.46 13.80 12.21
N ALA A 66 10.74 14.03 11.84
CA ALA A 66 11.38 15.33 11.94
C ALA A 66 11.16 16.24 10.72
N ILE A 67 10.48 15.80 9.67
CA ILE A 67 10.22 16.56 8.44
C ILE A 67 9.64 17.96 8.74
N ASN A 68 10.06 18.96 8.01
CA ASN A 68 9.57 20.33 8.10
C ASN A 68 9.15 20.88 6.73
N GLU A 69 8.52 22.05 6.74
CA GLU A 69 7.97 22.66 5.53
C GLU A 69 9.02 22.97 4.45
N GLU A 70 10.21 23.42 4.86
CA GLU A 70 11.31 23.72 3.93
C GLU A 70 11.76 22.47 3.19
N GLN A 71 11.95 21.37 3.93
CA GLN A 71 12.33 20.07 3.37
C GLN A 71 11.25 19.50 2.44
N VAL A 72 9.97 19.60 2.82
CA VAL A 72 8.86 19.21 1.93
C VAL A 72 8.89 20.01 0.63
N LYS A 73 9.03 21.33 0.71
CA LYS A 73 9.09 22.19 -0.47
C LYS A 73 10.31 21.90 -1.37
N ALA A 74 11.47 21.64 -0.77
CA ALA A 74 12.68 21.30 -1.51
C ALA A 74 12.51 19.98 -2.27
N ASN A 75 12.01 18.93 -1.61
CA ASN A 75 11.73 17.65 -2.24
C ASN A 75 10.64 17.78 -3.32
N ALA A 76 9.57 18.53 -3.07
CA ALA A 76 8.50 18.76 -4.04
C ALA A 76 8.99 19.51 -5.30
N ALA A 77 9.86 20.51 -5.15
CA ALA A 77 10.46 21.23 -6.28
C ALA A 77 11.36 20.31 -7.11
N TRP A 78 12.20 19.50 -6.46
CA TRP A 78 13.03 18.50 -7.13
C TRP A 78 12.17 17.48 -7.86
N PHE A 79 11.16 16.93 -7.19
CA PHE A 79 10.20 15.97 -7.74
C PHE A 79 9.47 16.50 -8.97
N ALA A 80 9.00 17.77 -8.93
CA ALA A 80 8.31 18.40 -10.05
C ALA A 80 9.20 18.50 -11.30
N THR A 81 10.50 18.71 -11.09
CA THR A 81 11.47 18.84 -12.19
C THR A 81 11.87 17.49 -12.78
N HIS A 82 12.08 16.46 -11.92
CA HIS A 82 12.75 15.23 -12.33
C HIS A 82 11.81 14.03 -12.47
N LEU A 83 10.80 13.89 -11.60
CA LEU A 83 9.93 12.69 -11.58
C LEU A 83 8.56 12.93 -12.22
N LYS A 84 7.99 14.14 -12.06
CA LYS A 84 6.68 14.45 -12.66
C LYS A 84 6.60 14.20 -14.18
N PRO A 85 7.63 14.49 -15.01
CA PRO A 85 7.58 14.17 -16.44
C PRO A 85 7.38 12.68 -16.74
N SER A 86 7.77 11.80 -15.80
CA SER A 86 7.59 10.34 -15.89
C SER A 86 6.30 9.84 -15.24
N GLY A 87 5.36 10.74 -14.91
CA GLY A 87 4.02 10.37 -14.41
C GLY A 87 3.87 10.32 -12.90
N TRP A 88 4.91 10.58 -12.13
CA TRP A 88 4.85 10.65 -10.67
C TRP A 88 4.02 11.85 -10.20
N GLN A 89 3.21 11.68 -9.13
CA GLN A 89 2.18 12.68 -8.80
C GLN A 89 2.12 13.08 -7.32
N TYR A 90 2.35 12.16 -6.37
CA TYR A 90 2.03 12.39 -4.96
C TYR A 90 3.25 12.83 -4.15
N VAL A 91 3.07 13.85 -3.31
CA VAL A 91 4.02 14.30 -2.28
C VAL A 91 3.35 14.13 -0.93
N VAL A 92 3.84 13.18 -0.12
CA VAL A 92 3.20 12.78 1.14
C VAL A 92 4.08 13.17 2.33
N VAL A 93 3.51 13.94 3.25
CA VAL A 93 4.10 14.22 4.57
C VAL A 93 3.70 13.08 5.51
N ASP A 94 4.68 12.30 5.97
CA ASP A 94 4.44 11.16 6.84
C ASP A 94 4.08 11.61 8.27
N MET A 95 3.88 10.67 9.18
CA MET A 95 3.25 10.87 10.49
C MET A 95 3.96 11.89 11.41
N GLU A 96 3.27 12.30 12.46
CA GLU A 96 3.73 13.22 13.52
C GLU A 96 4.04 14.65 13.07
N TRP A 97 3.48 15.09 11.93
CA TRP A 97 3.55 16.48 11.48
C TRP A 97 2.92 17.48 12.47
N PHE A 98 2.12 16.98 13.41
CA PHE A 98 1.46 17.73 14.47
C PHE A 98 2.28 17.83 15.77
N VAL A 99 3.45 17.19 15.86
CA VAL A 99 4.33 17.21 17.05
C VAL A 99 5.28 18.40 16.98
N ASN A 100 5.30 19.24 18.04
CA ASN A 100 6.17 20.39 18.12
C ASN A 100 7.64 20.04 18.36
N ASN A 101 7.87 18.96 19.11
CA ASN A 101 9.19 18.50 19.56
C ASN A 101 9.41 17.01 19.22
N PRO A 102 9.46 16.64 17.90
CA PRO A 102 9.70 15.26 17.52
C PRO A 102 11.05 14.79 18.05
N THR A 103 11.10 13.53 18.51
CA THR A 103 12.34 12.89 18.97
C THR A 103 12.80 11.83 17.97
N PRO A 104 14.10 11.45 17.97
CA PRO A 104 14.58 10.37 17.10
C PRO A 104 13.89 9.02 17.33
N GLU A 105 13.37 8.81 18.52
CA GLU A 105 12.67 7.59 18.91
C GLU A 105 11.16 7.63 18.60
N GLY A 106 10.68 8.71 17.98
CA GLY A 106 9.26 8.96 17.76
C GLY A 106 8.60 9.60 18.96
N ASN A 107 7.38 9.18 19.32
CA ASN A 107 6.67 9.72 20.46
C ASN A 107 7.37 9.47 21.78
N SER A 108 7.58 10.51 22.52
CA SER A 108 7.95 10.47 23.93
C SER A 108 6.78 10.88 24.82
N LYS A 109 6.87 10.54 26.10
CA LYS A 109 5.93 11.04 27.14
C LYS A 109 5.90 12.57 27.23
N ASP A 110 6.94 13.23 26.73
CA ASP A 110 7.13 14.69 26.75
C ASP A 110 6.77 15.35 25.42
N SER A 111 6.22 14.58 24.45
CA SER A 111 5.77 15.13 23.17
C SER A 111 4.61 16.11 23.34
N THR A 112 4.68 17.22 22.64
CA THR A 112 3.62 18.24 22.62
C THR A 112 2.97 18.29 21.25
N TYR A 113 1.64 18.26 21.23
CA TYR A 113 0.83 18.14 20.04
C TYR A 113 0.04 19.41 19.76
N THR A 114 -0.13 19.77 18.50
CA THR A 114 -1.01 20.84 18.09
C THR A 114 -2.39 20.29 17.70
N LEU A 115 -3.41 20.82 18.39
CA LEU A 115 -4.81 20.49 18.13
C LEU A 115 -5.60 21.79 17.95
N ASP A 116 -6.63 21.74 17.11
CA ASP A 116 -7.62 22.80 17.05
C ASP A 116 -8.64 22.72 18.19
N ALA A 117 -9.57 23.68 18.25
CA ALA A 117 -10.61 23.71 19.27
C ALA A 117 -11.59 22.51 19.21
N ASN A 118 -11.58 21.74 18.13
CA ASN A 118 -12.39 20.54 17.93
C ASN A 118 -11.60 19.24 18.17
N GLY A 119 -10.42 19.33 18.77
CA GLY A 119 -9.59 18.17 19.10
C GLY A 119 -9.00 17.45 17.88
N ARG A 120 -8.86 18.12 16.73
CA ARG A 120 -8.24 17.57 15.52
C ARG A 120 -6.80 18.04 15.42
N TYR A 121 -5.89 17.16 15.01
CA TYR A 121 -4.50 17.53 14.78
C TYR A 121 -4.37 18.64 13.74
N THR A 122 -3.47 19.60 14.03
CA THR A 122 -3.04 20.66 13.12
C THR A 122 -1.52 20.64 12.97
N PRO A 123 -0.96 21.10 11.82
CA PRO A 123 0.49 21.09 11.64
C PRO A 123 1.19 21.95 12.72
N ALA A 124 2.28 21.42 13.25
CA ALA A 124 3.10 22.13 14.23
C ALA A 124 3.73 23.38 13.58
N GLU A 125 3.31 24.58 14.01
CA GLU A 125 3.66 25.87 13.35
C GLU A 125 5.17 26.17 13.38
N ASN A 126 5.92 25.65 14.37
CA ASN A 126 7.37 25.77 14.42
C ASN A 126 8.08 24.95 13.33
N ARG A 127 7.42 23.94 12.76
CA ARG A 127 7.92 23.08 11.68
C ARG A 127 7.27 23.42 10.35
N PHE A 128 6.02 23.82 10.37
CA PHE A 128 5.21 24.20 9.21
C PHE A 128 4.67 25.65 9.39
N PRO A 129 5.53 26.67 9.27
CA PRO A 129 5.16 28.03 9.61
C PRO A 129 4.04 28.61 8.74
N SER A 130 3.83 28.12 7.54
CA SER A 130 2.71 28.56 6.71
C SER A 130 1.34 28.10 7.23
N ALA A 131 1.30 27.14 8.17
CA ALA A 131 0.09 26.69 8.83
C ALA A 131 -0.44 27.68 9.88
N ALA A 132 0.36 28.66 10.27
CA ALA A 132 0.05 29.62 11.31
C ALA A 132 -1.28 30.34 11.10
N GLY A 133 -1.96 30.61 12.23
CA GLY A 133 -3.25 31.26 12.22
C GLY A 133 -4.41 30.37 11.77
N GLY A 134 -4.30 29.08 12.03
CA GLY A 134 -5.36 28.08 11.76
C GLY A 134 -5.51 27.68 10.27
N LYS A 135 -4.52 28.02 9.43
CA LYS A 135 -4.58 27.71 7.98
C LYS A 135 -4.36 26.23 7.68
N GLY A 136 -3.79 25.46 8.64
CA GLY A 136 -3.43 24.08 8.43
C GLY A 136 -2.50 23.88 7.24
N PHE A 137 -2.58 22.77 6.57
CA PHE A 137 -1.75 22.51 5.39
C PHE A 137 -2.22 23.21 4.10
N LYS A 138 -3.28 24.02 4.14
CA LYS A 138 -3.80 24.67 2.92
C LYS A 138 -2.74 25.44 2.13
N PRO A 139 -1.82 26.23 2.75
CA PRO A 139 -0.76 26.94 1.99
C PRO A 139 0.28 25.98 1.38
N LEU A 140 0.68 24.92 2.12
CA LEU A 140 1.64 23.94 1.62
C LEU A 140 1.04 23.09 0.49
N ALA A 141 -0.21 22.62 0.65
CA ALA A 141 -0.93 21.93 -0.41
C ALA A 141 -1.09 22.81 -1.66
N GLY A 142 -1.43 24.09 -1.48
CA GLY A 142 -1.49 25.07 -2.58
C GLY A 142 -0.16 25.22 -3.32
N TYR A 143 0.97 25.23 -2.61
CA TYR A 143 2.29 25.25 -3.21
C TYR A 143 2.54 23.98 -4.04
N ILE A 144 2.27 22.79 -3.49
CA ILE A 144 2.45 21.52 -4.18
C ILE A 144 1.54 21.42 -5.41
N HIS A 145 0.28 21.85 -5.29
CA HIS A 145 -0.64 21.93 -6.44
C HIS A 145 -0.14 22.91 -7.52
N SER A 146 0.51 24.03 -7.14
CA SER A 146 1.08 24.98 -8.12
C SER A 146 2.19 24.36 -8.96
N LEU A 147 2.86 23.31 -8.46
CA LEU A 147 3.83 22.50 -9.19
C LEU A 147 3.14 21.45 -10.10
N GLY A 148 1.81 21.34 -10.04
CA GLY A 148 1.01 20.33 -10.74
C GLY A 148 1.14 18.93 -10.13
N LEU A 149 1.40 18.88 -8.83
CA LEU A 149 1.50 17.65 -8.01
C LEU A 149 0.29 17.53 -7.09
N LYS A 150 0.15 16.38 -6.46
CA LYS A 150 -0.89 16.07 -5.48
C LYS A 150 -0.29 16.00 -4.07
N PHE A 151 -1.03 16.47 -3.07
CA PHE A 151 -0.58 16.54 -1.69
C PHE A 151 -1.20 15.43 -0.85
N GLY A 152 -0.39 14.70 -0.08
CA GLY A 152 -0.82 13.68 0.85
C GLY A 152 -0.31 13.91 2.27
N ILE A 153 -1.01 13.29 3.23
CA ILE A 153 -0.61 13.24 4.64
C ILE A 153 -0.75 11.83 5.20
N HIS A 154 0.01 11.55 6.24
CA HIS A 154 -0.15 10.34 7.04
C HIS A 154 -0.84 10.68 8.37
N ILE A 155 -1.79 9.87 8.79
CA ILE A 155 -2.50 10.00 10.06
C ILE A 155 -2.51 8.66 10.81
N LEU A 156 -2.67 8.75 12.13
CA LEU A 156 -3.00 7.60 12.97
C LEU A 156 -4.52 7.45 13.06
N ARG A 157 -5.04 6.20 13.06
CA ARG A 157 -6.48 5.96 13.26
C ARG A 157 -6.97 6.50 14.60
N GLY A 158 -8.28 6.70 14.71
CA GLY A 158 -8.97 6.98 15.98
C GLY A 158 -8.94 8.45 16.41
N VAL A 159 -9.03 8.66 17.73
CA VAL A 159 -9.28 9.97 18.35
C VAL A 159 -8.10 10.34 19.27
N PRO A 160 -7.48 11.52 19.14
CA PRO A 160 -6.36 11.95 19.97
C PRO A 160 -6.70 11.88 21.46
N ARG A 161 -5.84 11.27 22.26
CA ARG A 161 -6.04 11.17 23.72
C ARG A 161 -6.21 12.53 24.38
N GLN A 162 -5.50 13.55 23.89
CA GLN A 162 -5.63 14.91 24.42
C GLN A 162 -7.02 15.49 24.13
N ALA A 163 -7.59 15.21 22.93
CA ALA A 163 -8.94 15.64 22.59
C ALA A 163 -9.99 14.95 23.48
N VAL A 164 -9.81 13.65 23.73
CA VAL A 164 -10.66 12.87 24.64
C VAL A 164 -10.57 13.40 26.07
N LYS A 165 -9.36 13.66 26.57
CA LYS A 165 -9.14 14.22 27.91
C LYS A 165 -9.76 15.60 28.10
N ALA A 166 -9.67 16.43 27.05
CA ALA A 166 -10.27 17.76 27.05
C ALA A 166 -11.77 17.74 26.79
N ASN A 167 -12.33 16.60 26.45
CA ASN A 167 -13.72 16.42 25.99
C ASN A 167 -14.07 17.43 24.88
N ALA A 168 -13.16 17.55 23.89
CA ALA A 168 -13.30 18.52 22.81
C ALA A 168 -14.58 18.28 21.99
N PRO A 169 -15.30 19.34 21.55
CA PRO A 169 -16.49 19.18 20.71
C PRO A 169 -16.09 18.63 19.33
N ILE A 170 -16.94 17.80 18.75
CA ILE A 170 -16.75 17.32 17.36
C ILE A 170 -17.38 18.35 16.42
N ALA A 171 -16.58 18.90 15.50
CA ALA A 171 -17.05 19.89 14.55
C ALA A 171 -18.23 19.37 13.70
N GLY A 172 -19.28 20.17 13.56
CA GLY A 172 -20.48 19.78 12.82
C GLY A 172 -21.44 18.84 13.57
N SER A 173 -21.21 18.60 14.87
CA SER A 173 -22.01 17.70 15.71
C SER A 173 -22.24 18.32 17.09
N SER A 174 -23.22 17.79 17.82
CA SER A 174 -23.42 18.07 19.25
C SER A 174 -22.66 17.09 20.17
N LEU A 175 -21.88 16.17 19.61
CA LEU A 175 -21.13 15.12 20.29
C LEU A 175 -19.70 15.59 20.61
N HIS A 176 -19.02 14.86 21.47
CA HIS A 176 -17.67 15.18 21.91
C HIS A 176 -16.67 14.04 21.64
N ALA A 177 -15.38 14.36 21.66
CA ALA A 177 -14.31 13.40 21.39
C ALA A 177 -14.31 12.20 22.36
N ALA A 178 -14.72 12.41 23.62
CA ALA A 178 -14.86 11.32 24.59
C ALA A 178 -16.00 10.34 24.24
N ASP A 179 -17.04 10.80 23.55
CA ASP A 179 -18.12 9.95 23.08
C ASP A 179 -17.70 9.05 21.91
N ALA A 180 -16.66 9.45 21.15
CA ALA A 180 -16.18 8.77 19.96
C ALA A 180 -15.13 7.69 20.23
N ALA A 181 -14.48 7.77 21.38
CA ALA A 181 -13.30 6.96 21.67
C ALA A 181 -13.63 5.57 22.24
N ASP A 182 -12.90 4.56 21.80
CA ASP A 182 -12.74 3.28 22.48
C ASP A 182 -11.49 3.31 23.36
N HIS A 183 -11.68 3.51 24.66
CA HIS A 183 -10.59 3.61 25.63
C HIS A 183 -9.79 2.30 25.82
N GLY A 184 -10.34 1.14 25.42
CA GLY A 184 -9.68 -0.16 25.47
C GLY A 184 -8.72 -0.37 24.30
N GLU A 185 -8.78 0.49 23.27
CA GLU A 185 -8.09 0.31 22.01
C GLU A 185 -7.07 1.43 21.78
N THR A 186 -5.81 1.03 21.61
CA THR A 186 -4.71 1.94 21.26
C THR A 186 -3.82 1.30 20.20
N CYS A 187 -3.02 2.10 19.53
CA CYS A 187 -1.97 1.57 18.67
C CYS A 187 -0.79 1.05 19.52
N PRO A 188 -0.33 -0.20 19.32
CA PRO A 188 0.74 -0.77 20.15
C PRO A 188 2.08 -0.03 20.04
N TRP A 189 2.38 0.59 18.91
CA TRP A 189 3.65 1.31 18.65
C TRP A 189 3.53 2.83 18.74
N ASN A 190 2.30 3.35 18.75
CA ASN A 190 2.06 4.79 18.88
C ASN A 190 0.78 5.03 19.70
N PRO A 191 0.89 5.37 20.99
CA PRO A 191 -0.26 5.48 21.89
C PRO A 191 -0.98 6.84 21.85
N ASP A 192 -0.77 7.67 20.84
CA ASP A 192 -1.33 9.03 20.78
C ASP A 192 -2.84 9.07 20.72
N ASN A 193 -3.43 8.07 20.05
CA ASN A 193 -4.87 7.98 19.87
C ASN A 193 -5.47 6.79 20.62
N PHE A 194 -6.72 6.95 21.05
CA PHE A 194 -7.63 5.84 21.26
C PHE A 194 -8.25 5.43 19.92
N GLY A 195 -8.68 4.16 19.77
CA GLY A 195 -9.49 3.74 18.64
C GLY A 195 -10.81 4.50 18.56
N GLY A 196 -11.40 4.59 17.39
CA GLY A 196 -12.79 5.01 17.22
C GLY A 196 -13.75 3.87 17.57
N ASP A 197 -14.74 4.09 18.42
CA ASP A 197 -15.74 3.08 18.78
C ASP A 197 -16.80 2.95 17.68
N PRO A 198 -16.80 1.89 16.85
CA PRO A 198 -17.73 1.78 15.73
C PRO A 198 -19.19 1.59 16.14
N SER A 199 -19.45 1.28 17.39
CA SER A 199 -20.81 1.17 17.93
C SER A 199 -21.45 2.53 18.22
N LYS A 200 -20.65 3.62 18.20
CA LYS A 200 -21.09 4.97 18.56
C LYS A 200 -21.16 5.90 17.34
N PRO A 201 -22.27 6.61 17.14
CA PRO A 201 -22.37 7.62 16.09
C PRO A 201 -21.30 8.71 16.18
N ALA A 202 -20.78 8.98 17.36
CA ALA A 202 -19.73 9.95 17.60
C ALA A 202 -18.42 9.59 16.88
N ALA A 203 -18.10 8.31 16.73
CA ALA A 203 -16.89 7.88 16.01
C ALA A 203 -16.98 8.24 14.52
N GLN A 204 -18.13 7.97 13.87
CA GLN A 204 -18.36 8.41 12.48
C GLN A 204 -18.29 9.94 12.39
N ALA A 205 -18.97 10.67 13.29
CA ALA A 205 -18.95 12.13 13.29
C ALA A 205 -17.52 12.70 13.47
N TYR A 206 -16.66 12.04 14.25
CA TYR A 206 -15.26 12.44 14.39
C TYR A 206 -14.50 12.24 13.07
N TYR A 207 -14.64 11.08 12.42
CA TYR A 207 -14.02 10.82 11.10
C TYR A 207 -14.53 11.79 10.03
N ASP A 208 -15.84 12.11 10.01
CA ASP A 208 -16.41 13.12 9.11
C ASP A 208 -15.76 14.49 9.34
N SER A 209 -15.56 14.86 10.60
CA SER A 209 -14.93 16.11 11.02
C SER A 209 -13.50 16.24 10.53
N ILE A 210 -12.66 15.18 10.69
CA ILE A 210 -11.27 15.24 10.23
C ILE A 210 -11.18 15.15 8.70
N ALA A 211 -12.03 14.36 8.04
CA ALA A 211 -12.07 14.28 6.59
C ALA A 211 -12.43 15.64 5.96
N ALA A 212 -13.44 16.33 6.50
CA ALA A 212 -13.81 17.67 6.08
C ALA A 212 -12.64 18.67 6.26
N LEU A 213 -11.92 18.58 7.38
CA LEU A 213 -10.75 19.42 7.63
C LEU A 213 -9.65 19.19 6.58
N TYR A 214 -9.27 17.93 6.34
CA TYR A 214 -8.22 17.58 5.39
C TYR A 214 -8.61 17.89 3.94
N ALA A 215 -9.85 17.69 3.57
CA ALA A 215 -10.39 18.13 2.29
C ALA A 215 -10.29 19.66 2.13
N SER A 216 -10.58 20.44 3.19
CA SER A 216 -10.45 21.91 3.19
C SER A 216 -9.01 22.40 3.03
N TRP A 217 -8.02 21.58 3.43
CA TRP A 217 -6.60 21.86 3.21
C TRP A 217 -6.13 21.53 1.79
N GLY A 218 -6.94 20.75 1.05
CA GLY A 218 -6.58 20.32 -0.30
C GLY A 218 -5.79 19.01 -0.33
N VAL A 219 -5.98 18.13 0.65
CA VAL A 219 -5.35 16.80 0.67
C VAL A 219 -5.94 15.92 -0.42
N ASP A 220 -5.08 15.18 -1.14
CA ASP A 220 -5.42 14.27 -2.24
C ASP A 220 -5.15 12.80 -1.92
N LEU A 221 -4.35 12.52 -0.87
CA LEU A 221 -4.06 11.18 -0.39
C LEU A 221 -3.93 11.18 1.13
N ILE A 222 -4.53 10.19 1.78
CA ILE A 222 -4.36 9.94 3.22
C ILE A 222 -3.85 8.53 3.42
N LYS A 223 -2.64 8.40 4.00
CA LYS A 223 -2.12 7.17 4.56
C LYS A 223 -2.58 7.07 6.01
N VAL A 224 -3.20 5.97 6.38
CA VAL A 224 -3.72 5.75 7.74
C VAL A 224 -3.01 4.59 8.37
N ASP A 225 -2.38 4.84 9.50
CA ASP A 225 -1.64 3.81 10.23
C ASP A 225 -2.45 3.15 11.35
N CYS A 226 -1.95 1.99 11.78
CA CYS A 226 -2.55 1.18 12.85
C CYS A 226 -3.97 0.68 12.57
N ILE A 227 -4.35 0.52 11.28
CA ILE A 227 -5.72 0.21 10.90
C ILE A 227 -5.87 -1.10 10.10
N SER A 228 -4.89 -1.47 9.28
CA SER A 228 -5.00 -2.62 8.38
C SER A 228 -4.37 -3.91 8.89
N SER A 229 -3.63 -3.85 10.01
CA SER A 229 -2.97 -5.03 10.61
C SER A 229 -2.78 -4.85 12.12
N ARG A 230 -2.79 -5.94 12.84
CA ARG A 230 -2.41 -6.10 14.27
C ARG A 230 -3.11 -5.18 15.29
N PRO A 231 -4.43 -5.23 15.38
CA PRO A 231 -5.39 -6.00 14.59
C PRO A 231 -5.98 -5.21 13.42
N TYR A 232 -6.60 -5.92 12.47
CA TYR A 232 -7.37 -5.33 11.39
C TYR A 232 -8.63 -4.63 11.90
N ARG A 233 -8.89 -3.39 11.49
CA ARG A 233 -9.97 -2.52 11.99
C ARG A 233 -10.98 -2.19 10.88
N GLY A 234 -11.67 -3.22 10.34
CA GLY A 234 -12.54 -3.09 9.17
C GLY A 234 -13.64 -2.04 9.31
N GLU A 235 -14.23 -1.88 10.51
CA GLU A 235 -15.27 -0.88 10.73
C GLU A 235 -14.72 0.56 10.76
N GLU A 236 -13.51 0.77 11.31
CA GLU A 236 -12.86 2.08 11.24
C GLU A 236 -12.44 2.42 9.80
N ILE A 237 -11.97 1.42 9.02
CA ILE A 237 -11.70 1.59 7.57
C ILE A 237 -12.97 2.05 6.84
N ARG A 238 -14.09 1.39 7.10
CA ARG A 238 -15.39 1.75 6.50
C ARG A 238 -15.83 3.18 6.89
N MET A 239 -15.75 3.52 8.18
CA MET A 239 -16.10 4.86 8.66
C MET A 239 -15.24 5.95 8.00
N LEU A 240 -13.95 5.73 7.90
CA LEU A 240 -13.03 6.68 7.28
C LEU A 240 -13.28 6.81 5.77
N SER A 241 -13.49 5.69 5.07
CA SER A 241 -13.83 5.70 3.64
C SER A 241 -15.12 6.49 3.37
N ASN A 242 -16.15 6.25 4.18
CA ASN A 242 -17.41 6.99 4.09
C ASN A 242 -17.22 8.50 4.35
N ALA A 243 -16.41 8.84 5.36
CA ALA A 243 -16.11 10.24 5.69
C ALA A 243 -15.40 10.95 4.51
N LEU A 244 -14.41 10.29 3.91
CA LEU A 244 -13.70 10.84 2.75
C LEU A 244 -14.62 11.02 1.53
N ALA A 245 -15.44 10.02 1.23
CA ALA A 245 -16.45 10.11 0.17
C ALA A 245 -17.43 11.26 0.40
N GLY A 246 -17.86 11.45 1.66
CA GLY A 246 -18.77 12.53 2.09
C GLY A 246 -18.23 13.93 1.86
N THR A 247 -16.91 14.11 1.72
CA THR A 247 -16.31 15.43 1.43
C THR A 247 -16.53 15.91 -0.01
N GLY A 248 -16.84 14.99 -0.93
CA GLY A 248 -16.93 15.26 -2.37
C GLY A 248 -15.57 15.50 -3.05
N ARG A 249 -14.43 15.48 -2.30
CA ARG A 249 -13.08 15.57 -2.86
C ARG A 249 -12.56 14.18 -3.18
N PRO A 250 -11.91 13.95 -4.34
CA PRO A 250 -11.29 12.67 -4.68
C PRO A 250 -9.99 12.49 -3.87
N ILE A 251 -10.06 11.76 -2.76
CA ILE A 251 -8.94 11.50 -1.84
C ILE A 251 -8.61 10.02 -1.86
N VAL A 252 -7.38 9.65 -2.22
CA VAL A 252 -6.88 8.27 -2.15
C VAL A 252 -6.74 7.85 -0.69
N LEU A 253 -7.32 6.71 -0.33
CA LEU A 253 -7.14 6.08 0.99
C LEU A 253 -6.11 4.96 0.89
N SER A 254 -5.00 5.13 1.61
CA SER A 254 -3.92 4.16 1.76
C SER A 254 -3.91 3.62 3.19
N LEU A 255 -3.86 2.30 3.35
CA LEU A 255 -3.94 1.63 4.65
C LEU A 255 -2.60 1.02 5.07
N SER A 256 -2.19 1.29 6.31
CA SER A 256 -0.92 0.88 6.93
C SER A 256 -1.17 0.41 8.38
N PRO A 257 -0.26 -0.38 8.99
CA PRO A 257 0.81 -1.14 8.38
C PRO A 257 0.29 -2.46 7.80
N GLY A 258 1.17 -3.25 7.16
CA GLY A 258 0.85 -4.60 6.73
C GLY A 258 1.40 -5.69 7.67
N PRO A 259 1.26 -6.96 7.25
CA PRO A 259 0.40 -7.36 6.13
C PRO A 259 -1.08 -7.30 6.51
N ALA A 260 -1.90 -6.74 5.64
CA ALA A 260 -3.34 -6.84 5.77
C ALA A 260 -3.79 -8.33 5.66
N PRO A 261 -4.85 -8.76 6.36
CA PRO A 261 -5.35 -10.13 6.23
C PRO A 261 -5.93 -10.37 4.84
N ILE A 262 -5.43 -11.38 4.13
CA ILE A 262 -5.84 -11.66 2.75
C ILE A 262 -7.32 -12.01 2.63
N GLU A 263 -7.90 -12.64 3.65
CA GLU A 263 -9.33 -12.94 3.73
C GLU A 263 -10.22 -11.70 3.83
N LYS A 264 -9.63 -10.52 3.97
CA LYS A 264 -10.32 -9.22 3.98
C LYS A 264 -10.22 -8.48 2.65
N VAL A 265 -9.69 -9.10 1.60
CA VAL A 265 -9.44 -8.47 0.29
C VAL A 265 -10.69 -7.79 -0.29
N ASP A 266 -11.87 -8.40 -0.16
CA ASP A 266 -13.11 -7.81 -0.67
C ASP A 266 -13.49 -6.52 0.07
N GLN A 267 -13.31 -6.49 1.39
CA GLN A 267 -13.52 -5.29 2.19
C GLN A 267 -12.48 -4.21 1.88
N LEU A 268 -11.21 -4.60 1.69
CA LEU A 268 -10.14 -3.70 1.29
C LEU A 268 -10.43 -3.05 -0.06
N ARG A 269 -10.84 -3.84 -1.07
CA ARG A 269 -11.27 -3.36 -2.39
C ARG A 269 -12.49 -2.44 -2.33
N GLN A 270 -13.40 -2.68 -1.39
CA GLN A 270 -14.60 -1.86 -1.24
C GLN A 270 -14.28 -0.46 -0.70
N TYR A 271 -13.29 -0.32 0.18
CA TYR A 271 -13.10 0.89 0.97
C TYR A 271 -11.78 1.62 0.75
N ALA A 272 -10.77 0.98 0.17
CA ALA A 272 -9.44 1.58 0.04
C ALA A 272 -8.89 1.47 -1.39
N GLN A 273 -8.00 2.38 -1.75
CA GLN A 273 -7.28 2.37 -3.02
C GLN A 273 -5.91 1.71 -2.91
N MET A 274 -5.33 1.68 -1.71
CA MET A 274 -4.06 1.03 -1.42
C MET A 274 -4.12 0.36 -0.06
N TRP A 275 -3.43 -0.78 0.12
CA TRP A 275 -3.26 -1.43 1.42
C TRP A 275 -1.96 -2.21 1.48
N ARG A 276 -1.25 -2.08 2.59
CA ARG A 276 0.04 -2.74 2.83
C ARG A 276 -0.10 -4.25 2.91
N ILE A 277 0.75 -4.95 2.18
CA ILE A 277 0.82 -6.42 2.17
C ILE A 277 2.04 -6.96 2.93
N SER A 278 2.86 -6.08 3.47
CA SER A 278 4.07 -6.39 4.22
C SER A 278 4.20 -5.51 5.46
N ASN A 279 5.07 -5.89 6.40
CA ASN A 279 5.66 -4.93 7.35
C ASN A 279 6.53 -3.91 6.60
N ASP A 280 7.04 -2.91 7.34
CA ASP A 280 7.92 -1.91 6.75
C ASP A 280 9.19 -2.55 6.25
N ILE A 281 9.49 -2.31 4.96
CA ILE A 281 10.73 -2.76 4.34
C ILE A 281 11.80 -1.67 4.44
N TRP A 282 13.04 -2.14 4.55
CA TRP A 282 14.20 -1.29 4.53
C TRP A 282 15.27 -1.83 3.57
N ASP A 283 16.39 -1.13 3.47
CA ASP A 283 17.48 -1.37 2.55
C ASP A 283 18.37 -2.58 2.93
N LEU A 284 17.76 -3.76 3.02
CA LEU A 284 18.41 -5.05 3.24
C LEU A 284 17.74 -6.13 2.40
N TRP A 285 18.46 -7.23 2.16
CA TRP A 285 17.92 -8.34 1.39
C TRP A 285 16.96 -9.20 2.23
N HIS A 286 17.36 -9.59 3.42
CA HIS A 286 16.61 -10.49 4.29
C HIS A 286 16.68 -10.04 5.75
N SER A 287 15.65 -10.35 6.50
CA SER A 287 15.55 -10.12 7.94
C SER A 287 15.04 -11.35 8.66
N ASP A 288 15.69 -11.72 9.77
CA ASP A 288 15.23 -12.81 10.64
C ASP A 288 14.10 -12.42 11.60
N VAL A 289 13.63 -11.18 11.49
CA VAL A 289 12.58 -10.61 12.34
C VAL A 289 11.46 -9.99 11.50
N ASP A 290 10.29 -9.83 12.11
CA ASP A 290 9.13 -9.25 11.42
C ASP A 290 9.31 -7.76 11.04
N TYR A 291 10.18 -7.05 11.73
CA TYR A 291 10.49 -5.64 11.49
C TYR A 291 11.96 -5.34 11.83
N PRO A 292 12.73 -4.73 10.91
CA PRO A 292 12.34 -4.41 9.54
C PRO A 292 12.32 -5.66 8.65
N GLN A 293 11.59 -5.62 7.53
CA GLN A 293 11.66 -6.63 6.48
C GLN A 293 12.63 -6.21 5.37
N GLY A 294 13.15 -7.20 4.65
CA GLY A 294 14.04 -6.99 3.50
C GLY A 294 13.33 -7.18 2.16
N LEU A 295 14.04 -6.84 1.09
CA LEU A 295 13.56 -7.04 -0.28
C LEU A 295 13.27 -8.51 -0.59
N GLY A 296 14.17 -9.42 -0.21
CA GLY A 296 14.02 -10.87 -0.44
C GLY A 296 12.80 -11.48 0.26
N ASP A 297 12.38 -10.88 1.39
CA ASP A 297 11.20 -11.31 2.13
C ASP A 297 9.90 -10.99 1.38
N GLN A 298 9.91 -10.01 0.47
CA GLN A 298 8.73 -9.56 -0.25
C GLN A 298 8.25 -10.54 -1.32
N PHE A 299 9.09 -11.43 -1.81
CA PHE A 299 8.66 -12.45 -2.77
C PHE A 299 7.49 -13.30 -2.21
N ALA A 300 7.57 -13.72 -0.95
CA ALA A 300 6.51 -14.49 -0.31
C ALA A 300 5.20 -13.67 -0.15
N ASN A 301 5.31 -12.41 0.22
CA ASN A 301 4.17 -11.50 0.35
C ASN A 301 3.51 -11.26 -1.01
N ILE A 302 4.30 -10.93 -2.02
CA ILE A 302 3.84 -10.63 -3.38
C ILE A 302 3.14 -11.85 -4.00
N LEU A 303 3.74 -13.05 -3.91
CA LEU A 303 3.14 -14.29 -4.40
C LEU A 303 1.79 -14.60 -3.73
N LYS A 304 1.64 -14.26 -2.45
CA LYS A 304 0.37 -14.43 -1.73
C LYS A 304 -0.73 -13.49 -2.25
N TRP A 305 -0.37 -12.29 -2.69
CA TRP A 305 -1.31 -11.25 -3.14
C TRP A 305 -1.42 -11.14 -4.67
N GLU A 306 -0.79 -12.05 -5.40
CA GLU A 306 -0.82 -12.10 -6.86
C GLU A 306 -2.25 -12.11 -7.41
N GLY A 307 -2.50 -11.34 -8.45
CA GLY A 307 -3.80 -11.25 -9.12
C GLY A 307 -4.90 -10.57 -8.30
N LEU A 308 -4.58 -10.03 -7.11
CA LEU A 308 -5.57 -9.39 -6.25
C LEU A 308 -5.62 -7.86 -6.43
N GLY A 309 -4.67 -7.26 -7.15
CA GLY A 309 -4.71 -5.85 -7.54
C GLY A 309 -5.53 -5.64 -8.82
N HIS A 310 -6.21 -4.50 -8.93
CA HIS A 310 -6.88 -4.08 -10.15
C HIS A 310 -7.07 -2.55 -10.16
N PRO A 311 -7.44 -1.93 -11.29
CA PRO A 311 -7.64 -0.49 -11.36
C PRO A 311 -8.51 0.05 -10.23
N GLY A 312 -7.99 1.05 -9.51
CA GLY A 312 -8.62 1.64 -8.34
C GLY A 312 -8.25 1.01 -6.99
N HIS A 313 -7.59 -0.16 -6.96
CA HIS A 313 -7.40 -0.95 -5.75
C HIS A 313 -6.10 -1.76 -5.84
N TRP A 314 -5.06 -1.36 -5.10
CA TRP A 314 -3.70 -1.86 -5.26
C TRP A 314 -3.13 -2.42 -3.95
N PRO A 315 -2.72 -3.71 -3.94
CA PRO A 315 -1.85 -4.22 -2.89
C PRO A 315 -0.51 -3.47 -2.90
N ASP A 316 -0.11 -2.93 -1.77
CA ASP A 316 1.05 -2.07 -1.61
C ASP A 316 2.19 -2.86 -0.94
N ALA A 317 3.24 -3.15 -1.68
CA ALA A 317 4.41 -3.88 -1.19
C ALA A 317 5.37 -3.00 -0.37
N ASP A 318 4.98 -1.76 -0.07
CA ASP A 318 5.67 -0.72 0.69
C ASP A 318 6.51 0.24 -0.15
N MET A 319 7.06 1.22 0.55
CA MET A 319 7.90 2.26 -0.05
C MET A 319 9.21 1.68 -0.60
N LEU A 320 9.80 2.44 -1.51
CA LEU A 320 11.10 2.12 -2.12
C LEU A 320 12.21 2.79 -1.31
N PRO A 321 13.02 2.05 -0.52
CA PRO A 321 14.14 2.61 0.25
C PRO A 321 15.35 2.88 -0.64
N LEU A 322 15.18 3.80 -1.60
CA LEU A 322 16.17 4.19 -2.60
C LEU A 322 16.79 5.56 -2.30
N GLY A 323 18.02 5.77 -2.77
CA GLY A 323 18.75 7.02 -2.60
C GLY A 323 19.23 7.23 -1.17
N TYR A 324 19.18 8.47 -0.68
CA TYR A 324 19.65 8.84 0.65
C TYR A 324 18.56 8.65 1.70
N LEU A 325 18.82 7.79 2.67
CA LEU A 325 17.94 7.45 3.79
C LEU A 325 18.52 8.07 5.06
N GLY A 326 17.66 8.80 5.80
CA GLY A 326 18.10 9.49 7.02
C GLY A 326 17.08 9.37 8.13
N PRO A 327 16.79 8.13 8.58
CA PRO A 327 15.68 7.89 9.51
C PRO A 327 15.92 8.60 10.87
N THR A 328 14.94 9.43 11.27
CA THR A 328 14.88 10.07 12.57
C THR A 328 13.42 10.39 12.92
N PRO A 329 12.74 9.58 13.73
CA PRO A 329 13.07 8.21 14.11
C PRO A 329 12.95 7.26 12.93
N GLY A 330 13.50 6.07 13.04
CA GLY A 330 13.44 5.06 12.00
C GLY A 330 14.48 3.98 12.21
N TRP A 331 14.70 3.18 11.19
CA TRP A 331 15.65 2.09 11.28
C TRP A 331 17.01 2.48 10.68
N GLY A 332 18.04 2.47 11.52
CA GLY A 332 19.44 2.70 11.14
C GLY A 332 19.89 4.16 11.28
N LYS A 333 21.01 4.48 10.63
CA LYS A 333 21.62 5.82 10.61
C LYS A 333 21.48 6.45 9.23
N PRO A 334 21.61 7.79 9.10
CA PRO A 334 21.66 8.46 7.81
C PRO A 334 22.70 7.83 6.87
N ARG A 335 22.27 7.46 5.65
CA ARG A 335 23.11 6.71 4.69
C ARG A 335 22.55 6.75 3.28
N GLN A 336 23.37 6.44 2.28
CA GLN A 336 22.86 5.93 1.00
C GLN A 336 22.27 4.53 1.21
N THR A 337 21.28 4.15 0.39
CA THR A 337 20.72 2.80 0.42
C THR A 337 21.82 1.75 0.36
N ARG A 338 21.72 0.70 1.16
CA ARG A 338 22.68 -0.41 1.21
C ARG A 338 22.39 -1.50 0.17
N LEU A 339 21.25 -1.41 -0.50
CA LEU A 339 20.96 -2.30 -1.62
C LEU A 339 21.98 -2.05 -2.73
N SER A 340 22.57 -3.12 -3.24
CA SER A 340 23.43 -3.08 -4.44
C SER A 340 22.61 -2.59 -5.66
N HIS A 341 23.28 -2.20 -6.73
CA HIS A 341 22.61 -1.80 -7.96
C HIS A 341 21.71 -2.91 -8.54
N ASP A 342 22.14 -4.17 -8.44
CA ASP A 342 21.33 -5.32 -8.85
C ASP A 342 20.09 -5.49 -7.96
N GLU A 343 20.21 -5.34 -6.65
CA GLU A 343 19.08 -5.39 -5.71
C GLU A 343 18.11 -4.21 -5.91
N GLN A 344 18.63 -3.03 -6.21
CA GLN A 344 17.77 -1.86 -6.52
C GLN A 344 16.97 -2.08 -7.82
N ARG A 345 17.57 -2.65 -8.87
CA ARG A 345 16.85 -3.07 -10.08
C ARG A 345 15.82 -4.16 -9.75
N THR A 346 16.18 -5.12 -8.92
CA THR A 346 15.28 -6.18 -8.46
C THR A 346 14.07 -5.62 -7.70
N LEU A 347 14.30 -4.66 -6.79
CA LEU A 347 13.23 -3.96 -6.08
C LEU A 347 12.23 -3.32 -7.05
N VAL A 348 12.72 -2.48 -7.96
CA VAL A 348 11.83 -1.75 -8.89
C VAL A 348 11.18 -2.71 -9.90
N ALA A 349 11.90 -3.73 -10.40
CA ALA A 349 11.31 -4.72 -11.31
C ALA A 349 10.21 -5.55 -10.65
N LEU A 350 10.41 -5.93 -9.37
CA LEU A 350 9.44 -6.73 -8.62
C LEU A 350 8.16 -5.93 -8.35
N TRP A 351 8.29 -4.66 -7.91
CA TRP A 351 7.13 -3.77 -7.75
C TRP A 351 6.41 -3.53 -9.07
N ALA A 352 7.17 -3.30 -10.17
CA ALA A 352 6.59 -3.04 -11.47
C ALA A 352 5.82 -4.24 -12.03
N ILE A 353 6.35 -5.46 -11.92
CA ILE A 353 5.67 -6.65 -12.46
C ILE A 353 4.51 -7.11 -11.57
N PHE A 354 4.47 -6.70 -10.32
CA PHE A 354 3.36 -6.98 -9.37
C PHE A 354 2.28 -5.90 -9.37
N PRO A 355 2.33 -4.87 -10.18
CA PRO A 355 1.71 -3.53 -10.12
C PRO A 355 1.44 -3.01 -8.69
N SER A 356 2.53 -2.77 -7.94
CA SER A 356 2.46 -2.16 -6.60
C SER A 356 2.57 -0.63 -6.71
N PRO A 357 1.90 0.14 -5.84
CA PRO A 357 2.21 1.57 -5.73
C PRO A 357 3.71 1.83 -5.59
N LEU A 358 4.23 2.81 -6.33
CA LEU A 358 5.65 3.21 -6.28
C LEU A 358 5.78 4.47 -5.42
N MET A 359 6.16 4.30 -4.15
CA MET A 359 6.34 5.40 -3.20
C MET A 359 7.80 5.47 -2.77
N VAL A 360 8.60 6.34 -3.40
CA VAL A 360 10.01 6.50 -3.00
C VAL A 360 10.13 7.21 -1.65
N GLY A 361 10.99 6.69 -0.75
CA GLY A 361 11.07 7.16 0.63
C GLY A 361 12.26 8.08 0.95
N GLY A 362 13.32 8.05 0.14
CA GLY A 362 14.55 8.78 0.42
C GLY A 362 14.47 10.30 0.24
N ASP A 363 15.50 11.01 0.69
CA ASP A 363 15.67 12.45 0.45
C ASP A 363 16.01 12.69 -1.03
N LEU A 364 15.02 13.12 -1.81
CA LEU A 364 15.15 13.33 -3.25
C LEU A 364 16.18 14.40 -3.60
N THR A 365 16.41 15.38 -2.73
CA THR A 365 17.40 16.44 -2.98
C THR A 365 18.85 15.93 -3.00
N LYS A 366 19.04 14.67 -2.57
CA LYS A 366 20.32 13.96 -2.57
C LYS A 366 20.32 12.73 -3.46
N ALA A 367 19.29 12.55 -4.30
CA ALA A 367 19.24 11.45 -5.25
C ALA A 367 20.37 11.57 -6.26
N ASP A 368 21.06 10.47 -6.52
CA ASP A 368 22.08 10.37 -7.56
C ASP A 368 21.49 10.01 -8.92
N ASP A 369 22.32 10.08 -9.96
CA ASP A 369 21.91 9.77 -11.35
C ASP A 369 21.43 8.32 -11.49
N TRP A 370 21.99 7.41 -10.71
CA TRP A 370 21.55 6.01 -10.70
C TRP A 370 20.12 5.88 -10.17
N THR A 371 19.84 6.43 -9.00
CA THR A 371 18.49 6.46 -8.41
C THR A 371 17.50 7.11 -9.39
N LEU A 372 17.87 8.24 -9.97
CA LEU A 372 17.04 8.92 -10.95
C LEU A 372 16.76 8.04 -12.18
N SER A 373 17.77 7.32 -12.68
CA SER A 373 17.60 6.43 -13.84
C SER A 373 16.61 5.30 -13.58
N LEU A 374 16.58 4.74 -12.36
CA LEU A 374 15.61 3.73 -11.96
C LEU A 374 14.18 4.29 -11.94
N LEU A 375 14.01 5.48 -11.33
CA LEU A 375 12.70 6.10 -11.11
C LEU A 375 12.11 6.74 -12.38
N THR A 376 12.90 6.91 -13.43
CA THR A 376 12.45 7.56 -14.68
C THR A 376 12.52 6.66 -15.91
N ASN A 377 12.84 5.36 -15.74
CA ASN A 377 12.85 4.42 -16.86
C ASN A 377 11.42 4.22 -17.43
N PRO A 378 11.12 4.75 -18.61
CA PRO A 378 9.75 4.75 -19.12
C PRO A 378 9.24 3.35 -19.47
N GLU A 379 10.15 2.41 -19.82
CA GLU A 379 9.76 1.05 -20.18
C GLU A 379 9.43 0.21 -18.93
N VAL A 380 10.14 0.41 -17.83
CA VAL A 380 9.87 -0.24 -16.55
C VAL A 380 8.60 0.35 -15.92
N LEU A 381 8.45 1.67 -15.93
CA LEU A 381 7.24 2.33 -15.43
C LEU A 381 5.99 1.91 -16.23
N ALA A 382 6.13 1.67 -17.54
CA ALA A 382 5.01 1.17 -18.35
C ALA A 382 4.55 -0.24 -17.94
N VAL A 383 5.47 -1.08 -17.44
CA VAL A 383 5.09 -2.39 -16.87
C VAL A 383 4.23 -2.18 -15.63
N ASP A 384 4.67 -1.36 -14.68
CA ASP A 384 3.90 -1.05 -13.46
C ASP A 384 2.52 -0.47 -13.76
N GLN A 385 2.49 0.54 -14.63
CA GLN A 385 1.29 1.36 -14.86
C GLN A 385 0.28 0.73 -15.80
N HIS A 386 0.68 -0.21 -16.65
CA HIS A 386 -0.15 -0.62 -17.78
C HIS A 386 -0.18 -2.12 -18.06
N SER A 387 0.67 -2.94 -17.41
CA SER A 387 0.63 -4.38 -17.62
C SER A 387 -0.65 -5.01 -17.05
N ARG A 388 -0.99 -6.19 -17.56
CA ARG A 388 -2.19 -6.95 -17.21
C ARG A 388 -1.86 -8.42 -17.05
N GLU A 389 -2.76 -9.19 -16.44
CA GLU A 389 -2.62 -10.64 -16.24
C GLU A 389 -1.29 -11.01 -15.59
N ASN A 390 -0.84 -10.18 -14.64
CA ASN A 390 0.41 -10.36 -13.94
C ASN A 390 0.35 -11.59 -13.03
N HIS A 391 1.25 -12.56 -13.25
CA HIS A 391 1.29 -13.80 -12.48
C HIS A 391 2.68 -14.42 -12.47
N ALA A 392 2.97 -15.24 -11.46
CA ALA A 392 4.21 -16.01 -11.38
C ALA A 392 4.09 -17.30 -12.19
N ALA A 393 4.86 -17.41 -13.26
CA ALA A 393 4.94 -18.60 -14.11
C ALA A 393 5.83 -19.69 -13.49
N ILE A 394 6.92 -19.28 -12.84
CA ILE A 394 7.87 -20.19 -12.15
C ILE A 394 8.08 -19.70 -10.73
N VAL A 395 7.95 -20.59 -9.77
CA VAL A 395 8.26 -20.33 -8.36
C VAL A 395 9.11 -21.47 -7.82
N THR A 396 10.33 -21.14 -7.42
CA THR A 396 11.25 -22.06 -6.74
C THR A 396 11.88 -21.36 -5.54
N ASP A 397 12.61 -22.08 -4.71
CA ASP A 397 13.34 -21.47 -3.58
C ASP A 397 14.41 -20.49 -4.07
N ASN A 398 15.00 -20.75 -5.25
CA ASN A 398 16.13 -20.01 -5.77
C ASN A 398 15.76 -18.92 -6.79
N ALA A 399 14.63 -19.07 -7.46
CA ALA A 399 14.22 -18.18 -8.54
C ALA A 399 12.70 -18.03 -8.62
N VAL A 400 12.28 -16.84 -9.08
CA VAL A 400 10.88 -16.58 -9.46
C VAL A 400 10.90 -15.94 -10.85
N VAL A 401 9.96 -16.35 -11.70
CA VAL A 401 9.72 -15.71 -13.00
C VAL A 401 8.26 -15.31 -13.11
N PHE A 402 8.02 -14.04 -13.26
CA PHE A 402 6.69 -13.48 -13.54
C PHE A 402 6.48 -13.25 -15.02
N LEU A 403 5.23 -13.37 -15.43
CA LEU A 403 4.73 -12.94 -16.71
C LEU A 403 3.64 -11.89 -16.53
N ALA A 404 3.51 -11.04 -17.56
CA ALA A 404 2.39 -10.13 -17.73
C ALA A 404 2.15 -9.87 -19.20
N GLU A 405 1.00 -9.30 -19.53
CA GLU A 405 0.66 -8.88 -20.89
C GLU A 405 0.75 -7.36 -21.06
N SER A 406 1.08 -6.92 -22.27
CA SER A 406 0.96 -5.52 -22.66
C SER A 406 -0.52 -5.11 -22.77
N PRO A 407 -0.86 -3.82 -22.61
CA PRO A 407 -2.25 -3.35 -22.71
C PRO A 407 -2.92 -3.68 -24.06
N ALA A 408 -2.12 -3.77 -25.14
CA ALA A 408 -2.57 -4.06 -26.49
C ALA A 408 -2.61 -5.56 -26.80
N HIS A 409 -2.22 -6.43 -25.84
CA HIS A 409 -2.07 -7.88 -26.03
C HIS A 409 -1.14 -8.28 -27.21
N ASP A 410 -0.22 -7.39 -27.61
CA ASP A 410 0.74 -7.58 -28.70
C ASP A 410 2.13 -8.03 -28.21
N ALA A 411 2.33 -8.04 -26.91
CA ALA A 411 3.57 -8.41 -26.26
C ALA A 411 3.33 -8.98 -24.86
N HIS A 412 4.30 -9.75 -24.38
CA HIS A 412 4.38 -10.17 -22.97
C HIS A 412 5.56 -9.47 -22.30
N TYR A 413 5.46 -9.30 -20.98
CA TYR A 413 6.58 -8.94 -20.13
C TYR A 413 7.02 -10.17 -19.37
N VAL A 414 8.32 -10.38 -19.23
CA VAL A 414 8.91 -11.41 -18.37
C VAL A 414 9.87 -10.75 -17.40
N ALA A 415 9.66 -10.98 -16.10
CA ALA A 415 10.55 -10.56 -15.03
C ALA A 415 11.12 -11.81 -14.35
N ALA A 416 12.44 -12.00 -14.42
CA ALA A 416 13.12 -13.13 -13.84
C ALA A 416 14.03 -12.65 -12.69
N PHE A 417 13.99 -13.37 -11.57
CA PHE A 417 14.64 -12.99 -10.32
C PHE A 417 15.50 -14.14 -9.80
N ASN A 418 16.77 -13.86 -9.54
CA ASN A 418 17.66 -14.72 -8.77
C ASN A 418 17.51 -14.35 -7.28
N ARG A 419 16.97 -15.26 -6.48
CA ARG A 419 16.79 -15.06 -5.04
C ARG A 419 17.98 -15.44 -4.19
N THR A 420 19.02 -16.03 -4.82
CA THR A 420 20.24 -16.47 -4.12
C THR A 420 21.33 -15.41 -4.16
N GLY A 421 22.27 -15.47 -3.22
CA GLY A 421 23.45 -14.60 -3.21
C GLY A 421 24.55 -15.01 -4.23
N SER A 422 24.33 -16.04 -5.05
CA SER A 422 25.29 -16.54 -6.04
C SER A 422 24.74 -16.38 -7.46
N PRO A 423 25.62 -16.20 -8.49
CA PRO A 423 25.17 -16.17 -9.87
C PRO A 423 24.49 -17.47 -10.29
N MET A 424 23.51 -17.37 -11.17
CA MET A 424 22.82 -18.52 -11.73
C MET A 424 22.32 -18.27 -13.17
N ASP A 425 22.17 -19.36 -13.92
CA ASP A 425 21.53 -19.35 -15.24
C ASP A 425 20.08 -19.81 -15.11
N LEU A 426 19.17 -19.04 -15.66
CA LEU A 426 17.75 -19.39 -15.78
C LEU A 426 17.46 -19.73 -17.24
N ASN A 427 16.99 -20.95 -17.48
CA ASN A 427 16.70 -21.47 -18.81
C ASN A 427 15.33 -22.14 -18.77
N TYR A 428 14.36 -21.57 -19.50
CA TYR A 428 12.98 -22.09 -19.59
C TYR A 428 12.51 -22.06 -21.03
N SER A 429 11.85 -23.12 -21.47
CA SER A 429 11.10 -23.07 -22.72
C SER A 429 9.92 -22.09 -22.59
N TRP A 430 9.47 -21.52 -23.71
CA TRP A 430 8.30 -20.65 -23.69
C TRP A 430 7.06 -21.36 -23.14
N LYS A 431 6.94 -22.67 -23.38
CA LYS A 431 5.85 -23.50 -22.87
C LYS A 431 5.87 -23.63 -21.34
N GLU A 432 7.05 -23.76 -20.70
CA GLU A 432 7.18 -23.75 -19.23
C GLU A 432 6.74 -22.43 -18.64
N LEU A 433 6.92 -21.34 -19.39
CA LEU A 433 6.45 -20.01 -18.99
C LEU A 433 4.96 -19.76 -19.36
N GLY A 434 4.25 -20.76 -19.91
CA GLY A 434 2.84 -20.60 -20.30
C GLY A 434 2.63 -19.92 -21.66
N LEU A 435 3.70 -19.67 -22.42
CA LEU A 435 3.66 -19.05 -23.74
C LEU A 435 3.62 -20.11 -24.86
N GLN A 436 3.20 -19.71 -26.05
CA GLN A 436 3.23 -20.59 -27.22
C GLN A 436 4.66 -20.82 -27.70
N ASP A 437 4.91 -22.02 -28.24
CA ASP A 437 6.20 -22.31 -28.87
C ASP A 437 6.42 -21.40 -30.11
N GLY A 438 7.66 -20.96 -30.29
CA GLY A 438 7.99 -20.08 -31.42
C GLY A 438 9.25 -19.26 -31.14
N TYR A 439 9.49 -18.29 -32.02
CA TYR A 439 10.51 -17.28 -31.82
C TYR A 439 9.89 -16.03 -31.23
N TYR A 440 10.53 -15.49 -30.20
CA TYR A 440 10.18 -14.19 -29.62
C TYR A 440 11.33 -13.20 -29.78
N ALA A 441 11.04 -12.06 -30.37
CA ALA A 441 11.89 -10.89 -30.30
C ALA A 441 11.89 -10.39 -28.85
N GLN A 442 13.06 -10.16 -28.31
CA GLN A 442 13.27 -9.79 -26.91
C GLN A 442 13.82 -8.37 -26.84
N ARG A 443 13.38 -7.60 -25.84
CA ARG A 443 13.93 -6.29 -25.51
C ARG A 443 14.21 -6.20 -24.01
N ASP A 444 15.45 -5.90 -23.67
CA ASP A 444 15.86 -5.58 -22.30
C ASP A 444 15.33 -4.17 -21.96
N LEU A 445 14.48 -4.08 -20.92
CA LEU A 445 13.83 -2.82 -20.52
C LEU A 445 14.73 -1.96 -19.64
N TRP A 446 15.76 -2.55 -19.00
CA TRP A 446 16.75 -1.80 -18.24
C TRP A 446 17.78 -1.14 -19.16
N GLU A 447 18.27 -1.87 -20.15
CA GLU A 447 19.30 -1.41 -21.04
C GLU A 447 18.73 -0.74 -22.33
N HIS A 448 17.39 -0.70 -22.47
CA HIS A 448 16.69 -0.20 -23.68
C HIS A 448 17.19 -0.85 -24.98
N LYS A 449 17.56 -2.11 -24.91
CA LYS A 449 18.25 -2.82 -25.98
C LYS A 449 17.45 -3.98 -26.53
N ASP A 450 17.32 -4.03 -27.84
CA ASP A 450 16.78 -5.19 -28.53
C ASP A 450 17.83 -6.30 -28.56
N LEU A 451 17.41 -7.52 -28.18
CA LEU A 451 18.20 -8.72 -28.13
C LEU A 451 17.84 -9.62 -29.33
N ALA A 452 18.66 -10.65 -29.58
CA ALA A 452 18.35 -11.64 -30.60
C ALA A 452 17.04 -12.37 -30.28
N SER A 453 16.25 -12.66 -31.33
CA SER A 453 15.07 -13.51 -31.16
C SER A 453 15.46 -14.92 -30.75
N ALA A 454 14.73 -15.49 -29.80
CA ALA A 454 15.03 -16.79 -29.21
C ALA A 454 13.84 -17.73 -29.21
N LYS A 455 14.10 -19.05 -29.17
CA LYS A 455 13.11 -20.13 -29.02
C LYS A 455 12.85 -20.52 -27.58
N ALA A 456 13.58 -19.92 -26.63
CA ALA A 456 13.49 -20.17 -25.19
C ALA A 456 13.97 -18.93 -24.45
N PHE A 457 13.54 -18.78 -23.22
CA PHE A 457 14.05 -17.78 -22.30
C PHE A 457 15.39 -18.27 -21.72
N SER A 458 16.40 -17.45 -21.79
CA SER A 458 17.72 -17.75 -21.18
C SER A 458 18.35 -16.46 -20.68
N VAL A 459 18.75 -16.44 -19.41
CA VAL A 459 19.42 -15.28 -18.81
C VAL A 459 20.40 -15.73 -17.73
N HIS A 460 21.56 -15.08 -17.68
CA HIS A 460 22.51 -15.18 -16.58
C HIS A 460 22.28 -14.03 -15.61
N LEU A 461 22.06 -14.32 -14.33
CA LEU A 461 21.81 -13.33 -13.29
C LEU A 461 22.86 -13.46 -12.18
N SER A 462 23.49 -12.35 -11.80
CA SER A 462 24.28 -12.24 -10.56
C SER A 462 23.44 -12.58 -9.35
N GLY A 463 24.06 -12.70 -8.17
CA GLY A 463 23.32 -12.88 -6.93
C GLY A 463 22.35 -11.72 -6.68
N HIS A 464 21.10 -12.01 -6.35
CA HIS A 464 20.01 -11.06 -6.11
C HIS A 464 19.62 -10.18 -7.31
N ALA A 465 20.18 -10.45 -8.50
CA ALA A 465 19.86 -9.70 -9.70
C ALA A 465 18.54 -10.13 -10.34
N SER A 466 18.04 -9.28 -11.24
CA SER A 466 16.83 -9.51 -12.04
C SER A 466 17.04 -9.13 -13.50
N ALA A 467 16.19 -9.69 -14.36
CA ALA A 467 15.99 -9.25 -15.73
C ALA A 467 14.53 -8.89 -15.95
N LEU A 468 14.26 -7.85 -16.75
CA LEU A 468 12.91 -7.46 -17.14
C LEU A 468 12.88 -7.23 -18.65
N TYR A 469 12.20 -8.12 -19.37
CA TYR A 469 12.16 -8.13 -20.82
C TYR A 469 10.74 -7.98 -21.36
N ARG A 470 10.63 -7.34 -22.51
CA ARG A 470 9.44 -7.38 -23.34
C ARG A 470 9.63 -8.40 -24.47
N LEU A 471 8.65 -9.27 -24.66
CA LEU A 471 8.64 -10.34 -25.64
C LEU A 471 7.55 -10.05 -26.68
N ARG A 472 7.89 -10.11 -27.96
CA ARG A 472 6.94 -10.10 -29.07
C ARG A 472 7.11 -11.35 -29.89
N SER A 473 6.01 -12.04 -30.20
CA SER A 473 6.04 -13.16 -31.13
C SER A 473 6.62 -12.69 -32.48
N ALA A 474 7.74 -13.28 -32.85
CA ALA A 474 8.26 -13.08 -34.18
C ALA A 474 7.42 -13.97 -35.12
N GLY A 475 6.41 -13.43 -35.77
CA GLY A 475 5.62 -14.16 -36.74
C GLY A 475 6.51 -14.88 -37.75
N LEU A 476 6.01 -15.96 -38.35
CA LEU A 476 6.74 -16.79 -39.33
C LEU A 476 7.25 -16.05 -40.59
N ASP A 477 7.06 -14.74 -40.67
CA ASP A 477 7.34 -13.91 -41.84
C ASP A 477 8.67 -13.15 -41.85
N SER A 478 9.61 -13.44 -40.95
CA SER A 478 10.96 -12.86 -41.09
C SER A 478 11.93 -13.77 -41.84
N LYS A 479 11.45 -14.38 -42.98
CA LYS A 479 12.31 -14.84 -44.05
C LYS A 479 12.29 -13.80 -45.17
N LYS A 480 13.11 -12.77 -45.05
CA LYS A 480 13.67 -12.03 -46.18
C LYS A 480 15.07 -11.57 -45.84
#